data_6747ed01f96ad49e6e1f37c761051c17
#
_entry.id   6747ed01f96ad49e6e1f37c761051c17
#
_cell.length_a   1.000
_cell.length_b   1.000
_cell.length_c   1.000
_cell.angle_alpha   90.00
_cell.angle_beta   90.00
_cell.angle_gamma   90.00
#
_symmetry.space_group_name_H-M   'P 1'
#
loop_
_entity.id
_entity.type
_entity.pdbx_description
1 polymer ?
#
loop_
_entity_poly.entity_id
_entity_poly.type
_entity_poly.pdbx_seq_one_letter_code
_entity_poly.pdbx_strand_id
1 'polypeptide(L)'
;MFSFAELRESKGALVMGILNITPDSFSDGGEAFSPDSVIEKVNELINDGADIIDVGACSTAPNNTIISEEEELKRLEWLLPIIVEHSSVPVSIDTFRSNVARFALQKGVSVINDESGAFNNDMAQVVKDYGAGWIFMHPGGTDSKSAIDYNGDVTGAVMSFFGDMKKEALDYGISESQLCYDCGIGFGKTRDDDMPQNADCVRLSSFSPLLIGVSRKRIIGHITGIEDPKDRDFASAVAAAITVSDGAGIVRVHNVAVTKQALSIVSKKGVL
;
A
#
# COMPACT_ATOMS: atom_id res chain seq x y z
N MET A 1 -19.81 5.21 -3.08
CA MET A 1 -19.06 4.63 -1.95
C MET A 1 -18.11 3.62 -2.50
N PHE A 2 -16.84 3.70 -2.14
CA PHE A 2 -15.81 2.74 -2.59
C PHE A 2 -15.99 1.39 -1.90
N SER A 3 -15.74 0.30 -2.61
CA SER A 3 -15.83 -1.05 -2.08
C SER A 3 -14.67 -1.92 -2.59
N PHE A 4 -13.78 -2.31 -1.68
CA PHE A 4 -12.73 -3.27 -1.99
C PHE A 4 -13.28 -4.64 -2.37
N ALA A 5 -14.40 -5.05 -1.78
CA ALA A 5 -15.04 -6.33 -2.08
C ALA A 5 -15.49 -6.38 -3.54
N GLU A 6 -16.22 -5.36 -4.02
CA GLU A 6 -16.69 -5.29 -5.41
C GLU A 6 -15.52 -5.26 -6.41
N LEU A 7 -14.46 -4.49 -6.11
CA LEU A 7 -13.29 -4.43 -6.97
C LEU A 7 -12.61 -5.81 -7.09
N ARG A 8 -12.51 -6.56 -5.98
CA ARG A 8 -11.94 -7.91 -5.95
C ARG A 8 -12.80 -8.97 -6.62
N GLU A 9 -14.12 -8.91 -6.48
CA GLU A 9 -15.04 -9.83 -7.14
C GLU A 9 -14.85 -9.82 -8.66
N SER A 10 -14.56 -8.67 -9.23
CA SER A 10 -14.34 -8.53 -10.68
C SER A 10 -12.95 -8.97 -11.15
N LYS A 11 -11.92 -8.98 -10.29
CA LYS A 11 -10.50 -9.11 -10.68
C LYS A 11 -9.73 -10.18 -9.91
N GLY A 12 -10.22 -10.66 -8.77
CA GLY A 12 -9.49 -11.54 -7.86
C GLY A 12 -8.51 -10.78 -6.98
N ALA A 13 -7.25 -11.23 -6.88
CA ALA A 13 -6.21 -10.50 -6.16
C ALA A 13 -5.80 -9.24 -6.94
N LEU A 14 -5.77 -8.09 -6.25
CA LEU A 14 -5.47 -6.80 -6.85
C LEU A 14 -3.97 -6.49 -6.78
N VAL A 15 -3.45 -5.83 -7.81
CA VAL A 15 -2.11 -5.26 -7.83
C VAL A 15 -2.20 -3.74 -7.68
N MET A 16 -1.66 -3.23 -6.57
CA MET A 16 -1.55 -1.81 -6.28
C MET A 16 -0.15 -1.34 -6.67
N GLY A 17 -0.06 -0.57 -7.75
CA GLY A 17 1.19 -0.04 -8.28
C GLY A 17 1.61 1.24 -7.55
N ILE A 18 2.85 1.29 -7.09
CA ILE A 18 3.40 2.44 -6.37
C ILE A 18 3.81 3.54 -7.34
N LEU A 19 3.30 4.74 -7.13
CA LEU A 19 3.70 5.96 -7.84
C LEU A 19 4.25 6.99 -6.83
N ASN A 20 5.56 6.93 -6.59
CA ASN A 20 6.22 7.92 -5.73
C ASN A 20 6.47 9.21 -6.50
N ILE A 21 5.94 10.33 -6.00
CA ILE A 21 6.15 11.67 -6.54
C ILE A 21 7.14 12.46 -5.65
N THR A 22 8.32 11.87 -5.44
CA THR A 22 9.42 12.51 -4.72
C THR A 22 10.46 13.04 -5.71
N PRO A 23 11.21 14.11 -5.38
CA PRO A 23 12.21 14.69 -6.28
C PRO A 23 13.20 13.67 -6.86
N ASP A 24 13.50 12.62 -6.10
CA ASP A 24 14.46 11.58 -6.51
C ASP A 24 13.83 10.52 -7.45
N SER A 25 12.50 10.39 -7.45
CA SER A 25 11.80 9.33 -8.20
C SER A 25 11.74 9.58 -9.71
N PHE A 26 12.02 10.80 -10.16
CA PHE A 26 12.00 11.22 -11.56
C PHE A 26 13.36 11.75 -12.04
N SER A 27 14.44 11.50 -11.25
CA SER A 27 15.79 12.03 -11.53
C SER A 27 16.64 11.13 -12.43
N ASP A 28 16.09 10.08 -13.03
CA ASP A 28 16.81 9.27 -14.02
C ASP A 28 17.05 10.12 -15.30
N GLY A 29 18.09 10.95 -15.24
CA GLY A 29 18.55 11.77 -16.37
C GLY A 29 18.47 13.28 -16.19
N GLY A 30 18.09 13.80 -14.99
CA GLY A 30 18.12 15.26 -14.73
C GLY A 30 16.92 16.03 -15.27
N GLU A 31 15.88 15.37 -15.74
CA GLU A 31 14.62 16.03 -16.12
C GLU A 31 13.74 16.21 -14.90
N ALA A 32 13.36 17.47 -14.68
CA ALA A 32 12.42 17.85 -13.62
C ALA A 32 11.04 17.22 -13.87
N PHE A 33 10.27 17.01 -12.79
CA PHE A 33 8.85 16.69 -12.87
C PHE A 33 8.16 17.46 -13.99
N SER A 34 7.72 16.76 -15.03
CA SER A 34 6.87 17.32 -16.07
C SER A 34 5.51 16.61 -16.08
N PRO A 35 4.43 17.29 -16.50
CA PRO A 35 3.15 16.64 -16.69
C PRO A 35 3.27 15.37 -17.56
N ASP A 36 4.04 15.43 -18.62
CA ASP A 36 4.21 14.31 -19.56
C ASP A 36 4.87 13.09 -18.91
N SER A 37 5.91 13.28 -18.09
CA SER A 37 6.58 12.17 -17.40
C SER A 37 5.66 11.49 -16.38
N VAL A 38 4.77 12.23 -15.74
CA VAL A 38 3.76 11.68 -14.83
C VAL A 38 2.71 10.90 -15.60
N ILE A 39 2.22 11.42 -16.72
CA ILE A 39 1.27 10.75 -17.60
C ILE A 39 1.86 9.44 -18.14
N GLU A 40 3.10 9.46 -18.59
CA GLU A 40 3.82 8.25 -19.06
C GLU A 40 3.87 7.20 -17.95
N LYS A 41 4.20 7.60 -16.72
CA LYS A 41 4.28 6.66 -15.59
C LYS A 41 2.92 6.10 -15.17
N VAL A 42 1.87 6.91 -15.18
CA VAL A 42 0.49 6.45 -14.96
C VAL A 42 0.09 5.43 -16.04
N ASN A 43 0.35 5.74 -17.30
CA ASN A 43 0.07 4.85 -18.41
C ASN A 43 0.87 3.53 -18.35
N GLU A 44 2.16 3.60 -17.96
CA GLU A 44 2.98 2.41 -17.73
C GLU A 44 2.34 1.50 -16.67
N LEU A 45 2.01 2.03 -15.49
CA LEU A 45 1.37 1.23 -14.43
C LEU A 45 0.06 0.59 -14.88
N ILE A 46 -0.78 1.32 -15.63
CA ILE A 46 -2.05 0.81 -16.14
C ILE A 46 -1.83 -0.28 -17.20
N ASN A 47 -0.92 -0.04 -18.15
CA ASN A 47 -0.60 -1.00 -19.21
C ASN A 47 0.03 -2.27 -18.66
N ASP A 48 0.82 -2.18 -17.61
CA ASP A 48 1.39 -3.30 -16.86
C ASP A 48 0.33 -4.08 -16.07
N GLY A 49 -0.87 -3.51 -15.92
CA GLY A 49 -2.03 -4.15 -15.32
C GLY A 49 -2.26 -3.79 -13.84
N ALA A 50 -1.83 -2.64 -13.37
CA ALA A 50 -2.22 -2.15 -12.06
C ALA A 50 -3.75 -2.08 -11.93
N ASP A 51 -4.27 -2.50 -10.78
CA ASP A 51 -5.70 -2.43 -10.44
C ASP A 51 -6.02 -1.21 -9.59
N ILE A 52 -5.01 -0.67 -8.91
CA ILE A 52 -5.02 0.57 -8.12
C ILE A 52 -3.67 1.25 -8.32
N ILE A 53 -3.63 2.57 -8.42
CA ILE A 53 -2.38 3.35 -8.37
C ILE A 53 -2.29 4.03 -7.01
N ASP A 54 -1.20 3.79 -6.27
CA ASP A 54 -0.97 4.38 -4.95
C ASP A 54 0.06 5.50 -5.03
N VAL A 55 -0.41 6.72 -4.81
CA VAL A 55 0.39 7.96 -4.96
C VAL A 55 0.97 8.36 -3.62
N GLY A 56 2.30 8.41 -3.52
CA GLY A 56 3.02 8.88 -2.34
C GLY A 56 3.84 10.15 -2.61
N ALA A 57 3.50 11.26 -1.93
CA ALA A 57 4.25 12.51 -2.00
C ALA A 57 5.25 12.70 -0.86
N CYS A 58 5.08 11.94 0.22
CA CYS A 58 5.96 11.87 1.39
C CYS A 58 6.53 10.46 1.50
N SER A 59 7.84 10.32 1.51
CA SER A 59 8.42 8.99 1.74
C SER A 59 8.58 8.75 3.24
N THR A 60 7.95 7.68 3.73
CA THR A 60 8.11 7.16 5.09
C THR A 60 9.19 6.08 5.20
N ALA A 61 9.94 5.86 4.11
CA ALA A 61 11.02 4.88 4.09
C ALA A 61 12.12 5.22 5.13
N PRO A 62 12.80 4.21 5.71
CA PRO A 62 13.90 4.42 6.66
C PRO A 62 14.93 5.42 6.13
N ASN A 63 15.34 6.36 6.98
CA ASN A 63 16.30 7.44 6.69
C ASN A 63 15.77 8.60 5.84
N ASN A 64 14.50 8.62 5.44
CA ASN A 64 13.92 9.78 4.79
C ASN A 64 13.40 10.79 5.83
N THR A 65 13.51 12.08 5.51
CA THR A 65 12.93 13.14 6.32
C THR A 65 11.46 13.28 5.96
N ILE A 66 10.59 13.16 6.97
CA ILE A 66 9.16 13.44 6.80
C ILE A 66 9.01 14.93 6.48
N ILE A 67 8.44 15.22 5.32
CA ILE A 67 8.16 16.60 4.88
C ILE A 67 6.98 17.21 5.65
N SER A 68 6.87 18.54 5.66
CA SER A 68 5.71 19.20 6.25
C SER A 68 4.43 18.93 5.47
N GLU A 69 3.27 19.10 6.11
CA GLU A 69 1.96 18.98 5.46
C GLU A 69 1.83 19.96 4.28
N GLU A 70 2.32 21.19 4.46
CA GLU A 70 2.30 22.21 3.42
C GLU A 70 3.11 21.80 2.17
N GLU A 71 4.29 21.21 2.38
CA GLU A 71 5.12 20.72 1.27
C GLU A 71 4.47 19.52 0.58
N GLU A 72 3.82 18.63 1.33
CA GLU A 72 3.09 17.49 0.77
C GLU A 72 1.91 17.95 -0.08
N LEU A 73 1.09 18.88 0.43
CA LEU A 73 -0.01 19.49 -0.32
C LEU A 73 0.48 20.18 -1.58
N LYS A 74 1.57 20.95 -1.50
CA LYS A 74 2.17 21.63 -2.64
C LYS A 74 2.58 20.69 -3.76
N ARG A 75 3.17 19.52 -3.42
CA ARG A 75 3.53 18.48 -4.40
C ARG A 75 2.29 17.89 -5.07
N LEU A 76 1.24 17.66 -4.30
CA LEU A 76 0.00 17.07 -4.77
C LEU A 76 -0.86 18.03 -5.59
N GLU A 77 -0.79 19.33 -5.35
CA GLU A 77 -1.70 20.34 -5.90
C GLU A 77 -1.79 20.30 -7.43
N TRP A 78 -0.67 20.13 -8.10
CA TRP A 78 -0.64 20.12 -9.57
C TRP A 78 -0.52 18.71 -10.16
N LEU A 79 0.08 17.76 -9.44
CA LEU A 79 0.28 16.39 -9.93
C LEU A 79 -0.97 15.53 -9.82
N LEU A 80 -1.67 15.60 -8.71
CA LEU A 80 -2.78 14.73 -8.42
C LEU A 80 -3.95 14.86 -9.42
N PRO A 81 -4.34 16.06 -9.87
CA PRO A 81 -5.35 16.21 -10.93
C PRO A 81 -4.95 15.52 -12.23
N ILE A 82 -3.67 15.60 -12.61
CA ILE A 82 -3.15 14.94 -13.82
C ILE A 82 -3.23 13.43 -13.69
N ILE A 83 -2.80 12.89 -12.53
CA ILE A 83 -2.83 11.46 -12.25
C ILE A 83 -4.27 10.93 -12.31
N VAL A 84 -5.20 11.61 -11.66
CA VAL A 84 -6.61 11.19 -11.60
C VAL A 84 -7.27 11.28 -12.98
N GLU A 85 -7.01 12.33 -13.75
CA GLU A 85 -7.56 12.51 -15.11
C GLU A 85 -7.12 11.41 -16.07
N HIS A 86 -5.85 10.94 -15.96
CA HIS A 86 -5.29 9.94 -16.86
C HIS A 86 -5.41 8.50 -16.33
N SER A 87 -5.90 8.32 -15.09
CA SER A 87 -6.06 6.99 -14.53
C SER A 87 -7.42 6.38 -14.88
N SER A 88 -7.41 5.20 -15.51
CA SER A 88 -8.61 4.37 -15.73
C SER A 88 -8.90 3.42 -14.56
N VAL A 89 -8.08 3.43 -13.51
CA VAL A 89 -8.22 2.61 -12.30
C VAL A 89 -8.33 3.52 -11.07
N PRO A 90 -8.86 3.03 -9.94
CA PRO A 90 -8.88 3.81 -8.70
C PRO A 90 -7.50 4.31 -8.31
N VAL A 91 -7.44 5.58 -7.86
CA VAL A 91 -6.24 6.19 -7.30
C VAL A 91 -6.34 6.17 -5.78
N SER A 92 -5.26 5.77 -5.13
CA SER A 92 -5.02 5.81 -3.69
C SER A 92 -4.05 6.93 -3.36
N ILE A 93 -4.18 7.53 -2.19
CA ILE A 93 -3.20 8.47 -1.61
C ILE A 93 -2.54 7.87 -0.38
N ASP A 94 -1.22 7.79 -0.38
CA ASP A 94 -0.40 7.34 0.75
C ASP A 94 -0.13 8.56 1.66
N THR A 95 -0.92 8.69 2.72
CA THR A 95 -0.81 9.77 3.69
C THR A 95 -1.47 9.42 5.03
N PHE A 96 -0.85 9.86 6.12
CA PHE A 96 -1.39 9.77 7.47
C PHE A 96 -2.06 11.08 7.94
N ARG A 97 -2.16 12.09 7.05
CA ARG A 97 -2.69 13.42 7.36
C ARG A 97 -4.11 13.58 6.82
N SER A 98 -5.07 13.84 7.70
CA SER A 98 -6.49 13.98 7.32
C SER A 98 -6.75 15.15 6.38
N ASN A 99 -6.00 16.26 6.49
CA ASN A 99 -6.13 17.40 5.58
C ASN A 99 -5.65 17.06 4.17
N VAL A 100 -4.53 16.32 4.04
CA VAL A 100 -4.01 15.84 2.76
C VAL A 100 -4.98 14.84 2.14
N ALA A 101 -5.50 13.90 2.93
CA ALA A 101 -6.52 12.95 2.51
C ALA A 101 -7.78 13.66 1.97
N ARG A 102 -8.29 14.66 2.71
CA ARG A 102 -9.44 15.48 2.28
C ARG A 102 -9.17 16.17 0.96
N PHE A 103 -8.01 16.81 0.83
CA PHE A 103 -7.61 17.45 -0.42
C PHE A 103 -7.57 16.45 -1.58
N ALA A 104 -6.95 15.29 -1.39
CA ALA A 104 -6.83 14.25 -2.41
C ALA A 104 -8.21 13.72 -2.86
N LEU A 105 -9.11 13.45 -1.92
CA LEU A 105 -10.47 12.99 -2.23
C LEU A 105 -11.29 14.06 -2.98
N GLN A 106 -11.08 15.36 -2.70
CA GLN A 106 -11.68 16.45 -3.48
C GLN A 106 -11.20 16.47 -4.93
N LYS A 107 -10.02 15.94 -5.21
CA LYS A 107 -9.45 15.81 -6.56
C LYS A 107 -9.83 14.52 -7.27
N GLY A 108 -10.63 13.63 -6.65
CA GLY A 108 -11.13 12.41 -7.27
C GLY A 108 -10.38 11.13 -6.87
N VAL A 109 -9.49 11.19 -5.89
CA VAL A 109 -8.91 10.00 -5.28
C VAL A 109 -10.03 9.17 -4.63
N SER A 110 -9.88 7.86 -4.61
CA SER A 110 -10.92 6.92 -4.14
C SER A 110 -10.54 6.18 -2.85
N VAL A 111 -9.25 6.09 -2.54
CA VAL A 111 -8.72 5.29 -1.43
C VAL A 111 -7.69 6.10 -0.64
N ILE A 112 -7.69 5.94 0.67
CA ILE A 112 -6.66 6.45 1.57
C ILE A 112 -5.83 5.26 2.05
N ASN A 113 -4.51 5.30 1.81
CA ASN A 113 -3.54 4.39 2.38
C ASN A 113 -2.91 5.08 3.60
N ASP A 114 -3.37 4.69 4.79
CA ASP A 114 -3.04 5.36 6.06
C ASP A 114 -2.02 4.55 6.85
N GLU A 115 -0.78 5.03 6.84
CA GLU A 115 0.33 4.41 7.56
C GLU A 115 0.46 4.89 9.03
N SER A 116 -0.50 5.67 9.56
CA SER A 116 -0.43 6.23 10.92
C SER A 116 -0.39 5.17 12.02
N GLY A 117 -1.02 4.03 11.77
CA GLY A 117 -1.13 2.95 12.73
C GLY A 117 -2.01 3.27 13.95
N ALA A 118 -2.95 4.19 13.81
CA ALA A 118 -3.90 4.57 14.85
C ALA A 118 -5.24 5.00 14.24
N PHE A 119 -6.33 4.73 14.96
CA PHE A 119 -7.61 5.31 14.59
C PHE A 119 -7.60 6.82 14.84
N ASN A 120 -7.99 7.59 13.84
CA ASN A 120 -8.05 9.04 13.91
C ASN A 120 -9.45 9.51 13.50
N ASN A 121 -10.14 10.21 14.39
CA ASN A 121 -11.50 10.70 14.15
C ASN A 121 -11.59 11.67 12.97
N ASP A 122 -10.58 12.52 12.75
CA ASP A 122 -10.58 13.46 11.63
C ASP A 122 -10.42 12.71 10.31
N MET A 123 -9.58 11.67 10.27
CA MET A 123 -9.43 10.79 9.11
C MET A 123 -10.72 9.99 8.89
N ALA A 124 -11.31 9.42 9.93
CA ALA A 124 -12.57 8.69 9.86
C ALA A 124 -13.71 9.56 9.31
N GLN A 125 -13.77 10.84 9.74
CA GLN A 125 -14.74 11.79 9.20
C GLN A 125 -14.52 12.05 7.70
N VAL A 126 -13.28 12.19 7.28
CA VAL A 126 -12.93 12.36 5.87
C VAL A 126 -13.35 11.13 5.05
N VAL A 127 -13.00 9.93 5.51
CA VAL A 127 -13.41 8.67 4.85
C VAL A 127 -14.92 8.57 4.70
N LYS A 128 -15.66 8.90 5.76
CA LYS A 128 -17.13 8.85 5.79
C LYS A 128 -17.76 9.88 4.85
N ASP A 129 -17.28 11.12 4.87
CA ASP A 129 -17.81 12.24 4.06
C ASP A 129 -17.73 11.94 2.56
N TYR A 130 -16.63 11.29 2.13
CA TYR A 130 -16.37 11.00 0.72
C TYR A 130 -16.73 9.56 0.32
N GLY A 131 -17.05 8.70 1.27
CA GLY A 131 -17.28 7.28 1.01
C GLY A 131 -16.05 6.56 0.45
N ALA A 132 -14.85 6.96 0.88
CA ALA A 132 -13.59 6.45 0.39
C ALA A 132 -13.25 5.07 0.95
N GLY A 133 -12.37 4.34 0.26
CA GLY A 133 -11.69 3.18 0.84
C GLY A 133 -10.64 3.63 1.86
N TRP A 134 -10.42 2.84 2.92
CA TRP A 134 -9.43 3.12 3.96
C TRP A 134 -8.58 1.90 4.25
N ILE A 135 -7.28 2.02 4.01
CA ILE A 135 -6.30 1.00 4.34
C ILE A 135 -5.68 1.35 5.68
N PHE A 136 -5.78 0.44 6.64
CA PHE A 136 -5.13 0.55 7.94
C PHE A 136 -3.83 -0.22 7.94
N MET A 137 -2.71 0.45 8.19
CA MET A 137 -1.44 -0.22 8.37
C MET A 137 -1.14 -0.45 9.86
N HIS A 138 -0.76 -1.67 10.23
CA HIS A 138 -0.30 -1.98 11.59
C HIS A 138 0.96 -1.16 11.91
N PRO A 139 0.96 -0.42 13.05
CA PRO A 139 1.99 0.55 13.36
C PRO A 139 3.36 -0.06 13.60
N GLY A 140 4.35 0.80 13.51
CA GLY A 140 5.72 0.51 13.88
C GLY A 140 6.64 1.55 13.27
N GLY A 141 7.67 2.01 13.98
CA GLY A 141 8.68 2.90 13.43
C GLY A 141 9.44 2.24 12.26
N THR A 142 10.00 3.05 11.40
CA THR A 142 10.85 2.59 10.29
C THR A 142 12.27 2.17 10.73
N ASP A 143 12.61 2.39 11.99
CA ASP A 143 13.90 2.04 12.58
C ASP A 143 13.79 0.74 13.38
N SER A 144 14.62 -0.26 13.03
CA SER A 144 14.72 -1.52 13.78
C SER A 144 15.16 -1.34 15.25
N LYS A 145 15.71 -0.18 15.60
CA LYS A 145 16.06 0.16 16.99
C LYS A 145 14.83 0.55 17.81
N SER A 146 13.75 0.95 17.16
CA SER A 146 12.46 1.24 17.77
C SER A 146 11.45 0.11 17.59
N ALA A 147 11.90 -1.08 17.19
CA ALA A 147 11.02 -2.23 17.05
C ALA A 147 10.30 -2.55 18.37
N ILE A 148 9.01 -2.79 18.27
CA ILE A 148 8.18 -3.21 19.38
C ILE A 148 8.53 -4.67 19.71
N ASP A 149 8.63 -5.00 21.00
CA ASP A 149 8.73 -6.40 21.44
C ASP A 149 7.33 -7.02 21.44
N TYR A 150 7.12 -7.95 20.53
CA TYR A 150 5.85 -8.68 20.38
C TYR A 150 5.83 -9.99 21.20
N ASN A 151 6.84 -10.24 22.04
CA ASN A 151 6.97 -11.46 22.84
C ASN A 151 6.82 -12.75 21.99
N GLY A 152 7.25 -12.72 20.73
CA GLY A 152 7.18 -13.83 19.79
C GLY A 152 5.82 -14.06 19.12
N ASP A 153 4.80 -13.21 19.37
CA ASP A 153 3.48 -13.30 18.72
C ASP A 153 3.11 -12.02 17.96
N VAL A 154 3.92 -11.67 16.98
CA VAL A 154 3.65 -10.51 16.10
C VAL A 154 2.34 -10.66 15.33
N THR A 155 1.99 -11.87 14.89
CA THR A 155 0.75 -12.14 14.17
C THR A 155 -0.47 -11.88 15.04
N GLY A 156 -0.45 -12.32 16.31
CA GLY A 156 -1.51 -12.04 17.28
C GLY A 156 -1.68 -10.54 17.54
N ALA A 157 -0.57 -9.81 17.66
CA ALA A 157 -0.59 -8.34 17.82
C ALA A 157 -1.22 -7.64 16.61
N VAL A 158 -0.86 -8.05 15.39
CA VAL A 158 -1.46 -7.53 14.15
C VAL A 158 -2.95 -7.82 14.07
N MET A 159 -3.37 -9.04 14.41
CA MET A 159 -4.79 -9.41 14.43
C MET A 159 -5.59 -8.61 15.45
N SER A 160 -5.03 -8.37 16.64
CA SER A 160 -5.67 -7.53 17.66
C SER A 160 -5.86 -6.11 17.16
N PHE A 161 -4.81 -5.51 16.59
CA PHE A 161 -4.88 -4.18 16.00
C PHE A 161 -5.95 -4.09 14.91
N PHE A 162 -6.00 -5.06 13.98
CA PHE A 162 -7.03 -5.08 12.94
C PHE A 162 -8.44 -5.17 13.52
N GLY A 163 -8.62 -5.97 14.57
CA GLY A 163 -9.90 -6.08 15.28
C GLY A 163 -10.36 -4.77 15.90
N ASP A 164 -9.43 -4.04 16.53
CA ASP A 164 -9.70 -2.74 17.15
C ASP A 164 -10.03 -1.69 16.08
N MET A 165 -9.23 -1.59 15.02
CA MET A 165 -9.46 -0.66 13.91
C MET A 165 -10.81 -0.92 13.20
N LYS A 166 -11.11 -2.19 12.92
CA LYS A 166 -12.39 -2.58 12.35
C LYS A 166 -13.55 -2.14 13.23
N LYS A 167 -13.47 -2.43 14.54
CA LYS A 167 -14.51 -2.08 15.49
C LYS A 167 -14.72 -0.57 15.52
N GLU A 168 -13.68 0.22 15.67
CA GLU A 168 -13.76 1.68 15.72
C GLU A 168 -14.35 2.26 14.43
N ALA A 169 -13.93 1.76 13.26
CA ALA A 169 -14.46 2.20 11.97
C ALA A 169 -15.96 1.90 11.81
N LEU A 170 -16.40 0.70 12.21
CA LEU A 170 -17.82 0.31 12.16
C LEU A 170 -18.65 1.13 13.14
N ASP A 171 -18.16 1.34 14.36
CA ASP A 171 -18.82 2.18 15.39
C ASP A 171 -18.93 3.65 14.92
N TYR A 172 -17.96 4.13 14.14
CA TYR A 172 -18.00 5.47 13.52
C TYR A 172 -19.00 5.56 12.35
N GLY A 173 -19.44 4.42 11.82
CA GLY A 173 -20.40 4.32 10.72
C GLY A 173 -19.77 4.21 9.33
N ILE A 174 -18.52 3.75 9.26
CA ILE A 174 -17.84 3.39 8.01
C ILE A 174 -18.17 1.92 7.69
N SER A 175 -18.47 1.61 6.43
CA SER A 175 -18.81 0.25 6.01
C SER A 175 -17.57 -0.65 6.00
N GLU A 176 -17.75 -1.93 6.39
CA GLU A 176 -16.66 -2.92 6.28
C GLU A 176 -16.13 -3.08 4.85
N SER A 177 -16.97 -2.89 3.84
CA SER A 177 -16.56 -2.95 2.43
C SER A 177 -15.55 -1.88 2.01
N GLN A 178 -15.43 -0.79 2.81
CA GLN A 178 -14.46 0.29 2.60
C GLN A 178 -13.10 0.00 3.24
N LEU A 179 -12.99 -1.01 4.12
CA LEU A 179 -11.79 -1.28 4.91
C LEU A 179 -10.84 -2.25 4.22
N CYS A 180 -9.56 -2.01 4.38
CA CYS A 180 -8.46 -2.89 3.98
C CYS A 180 -7.38 -2.87 5.07
N TYR A 181 -6.65 -3.96 5.22
CA TYR A 181 -5.74 -4.19 6.35
C TYR A 181 -4.33 -4.50 5.85
N ASP A 182 -3.34 -3.67 6.20
CA ASP A 182 -1.92 -3.88 5.89
C ASP A 182 -1.15 -4.26 7.16
N CYS A 183 -0.47 -5.40 7.13
CA CYS A 183 0.33 -5.86 8.27
C CYS A 183 1.56 -4.99 8.58
N GLY A 184 1.91 -4.03 7.74
CA GLY A 184 3.04 -3.12 7.97
C GLY A 184 4.39 -3.83 8.00
N ILE A 185 4.63 -4.79 7.10
CA ILE A 185 5.92 -5.48 6.96
C ILE A 185 7.04 -4.46 6.76
N GLY A 186 8.11 -4.54 7.55
CA GLY A 186 9.24 -3.61 7.51
C GLY A 186 9.05 -2.32 8.31
N PHE A 187 7.92 -2.15 9.01
CA PHE A 187 7.65 -1.01 9.88
C PHE A 187 7.65 -1.46 11.34
N GLY A 188 8.62 -0.95 12.15
CA GLY A 188 8.74 -1.22 13.58
C GLY A 188 8.85 -2.68 13.99
N LYS A 189 9.25 -3.51 13.06
CA LYS A 189 9.41 -4.94 13.24
C LYS A 189 10.86 -5.35 13.01
N THR A 190 11.31 -6.36 13.75
CA THR A 190 12.58 -7.01 13.45
C THR A 190 12.45 -7.85 12.18
N ARG A 191 13.56 -8.37 11.67
CA ARG A 191 13.52 -9.31 10.53
C ARG A 191 12.81 -10.61 10.92
N ASP A 192 12.98 -11.03 12.17
CA ASP A 192 12.37 -12.24 12.70
C ASP A 192 10.84 -12.07 12.85
N ASP A 193 10.35 -10.84 13.09
CA ASP A 193 8.93 -10.53 13.13
C ASP A 193 8.33 -10.41 11.71
N ASP A 194 9.07 -9.88 10.73
CA ASP A 194 8.60 -9.76 9.35
C ASP A 194 8.39 -11.11 8.66
N MET A 195 9.20 -12.11 9.00
CA MET A 195 9.13 -13.47 8.45
C MET A 195 7.81 -14.20 8.75
N PRO A 196 7.38 -14.28 10.03
CA PRO A 196 6.10 -14.92 10.38
C PRO A 196 4.91 -14.26 9.69
N GLN A 197 4.86 -12.93 9.59
CA GLN A 197 3.75 -12.23 8.95
C GLN A 197 3.59 -12.59 7.48
N ASN A 198 4.69 -12.76 6.77
CA ASN A 198 4.66 -13.23 5.39
C ASN A 198 4.18 -14.68 5.28
N ALA A 199 4.48 -15.50 6.29
CA ALA A 199 4.06 -16.90 6.36
C ALA A 199 2.63 -17.09 6.90
N ASP A 200 2.15 -16.18 7.75
CA ASP A 200 0.85 -16.26 8.42
C ASP A 200 -0.29 -15.56 7.67
N CYS A 201 -0.14 -15.31 6.36
CA CYS A 201 -1.18 -14.69 5.53
C CYS A 201 -2.52 -15.43 5.64
N VAL A 202 -2.50 -16.76 5.79
CA VAL A 202 -3.72 -17.56 5.98
C VAL A 202 -4.51 -17.12 7.21
N ARG A 203 -3.85 -16.86 8.35
CA ARG A 203 -4.52 -16.37 9.57
C ARG A 203 -4.97 -14.91 9.42
N LEU A 204 -4.09 -14.08 8.88
CA LEU A 204 -4.35 -12.64 8.68
C LEU A 204 -5.45 -12.39 7.65
N SER A 205 -5.66 -13.28 6.68
CA SER A 205 -6.70 -13.16 5.65
C SER A 205 -8.14 -13.28 6.18
N SER A 206 -8.30 -13.60 7.47
CA SER A 206 -9.60 -13.44 8.17
C SER A 206 -10.04 -11.97 8.21
N PHE A 207 -9.10 -11.03 8.07
CA PHE A 207 -9.37 -9.61 7.81
C PHE A 207 -9.20 -9.36 6.30
N SER A 208 -10.30 -9.23 5.59
CA SER A 208 -10.30 -9.14 4.12
C SER A 208 -10.87 -7.81 3.64
N PRO A 209 -10.21 -7.19 2.65
CA PRO A 209 -8.98 -7.63 2.00
C PRO A 209 -7.74 -7.38 2.84
N LEU A 210 -6.82 -8.35 2.85
CA LEU A 210 -5.48 -8.21 3.40
C LEU A 210 -4.56 -7.63 2.33
N LEU A 211 -3.84 -6.55 2.65
CA LEU A 211 -2.81 -5.98 1.80
C LEU A 211 -1.43 -6.43 2.28
N ILE A 212 -0.58 -6.82 1.33
CA ILE A 212 0.83 -7.18 1.57
C ILE A 212 1.75 -6.30 0.73
N GLY A 213 2.65 -5.59 1.42
CA GLY A 213 3.66 -4.72 0.81
C GLY A 213 5.08 -5.18 1.13
N VAL A 214 5.60 -6.20 0.42
CA VAL A 214 6.99 -6.71 0.59
C VAL A 214 7.97 -6.21 -0.48
N SER A 215 7.46 -5.54 -1.51
CA SER A 215 8.22 -5.16 -2.69
C SER A 215 9.47 -4.35 -2.37
N ARG A 216 10.64 -4.85 -2.81
CA ARG A 216 11.98 -4.28 -2.60
C ARG A 216 12.42 -4.12 -1.15
N LYS A 217 11.62 -4.56 -0.17
CA LYS A 217 11.91 -4.41 1.26
C LYS A 217 13.11 -5.23 1.71
N ARG A 218 13.64 -4.87 2.89
CA ARG A 218 14.84 -5.52 3.49
C ARG A 218 14.68 -7.02 3.67
N ILE A 219 13.45 -7.49 3.93
CA ILE A 219 13.15 -8.91 4.09
C ILE A 219 13.49 -9.70 2.82
N ILE A 220 13.15 -9.17 1.64
CA ILE A 220 13.51 -9.80 0.35
C ILE A 220 15.03 -9.84 0.17
N GLY A 221 15.73 -8.74 0.46
CA GLY A 221 17.20 -8.71 0.39
C GLY A 221 17.84 -9.72 1.36
N HIS A 222 17.27 -9.88 2.57
CA HIS A 222 17.77 -10.83 3.54
C HIS A 222 17.64 -12.30 3.07
N ILE A 223 16.49 -12.65 2.49
CA ILE A 223 16.22 -14.02 2.02
C ILE A 223 17.08 -14.36 0.81
N THR A 224 17.28 -13.40 -0.10
CA THR A 224 17.91 -13.62 -1.41
C THR A 224 19.39 -13.28 -1.46
N GLY A 225 19.90 -12.49 -0.50
CA GLY A 225 21.25 -11.91 -0.55
C GLY A 225 21.40 -10.74 -1.53
N ILE A 226 20.30 -10.27 -2.15
CA ILE A 226 20.34 -9.15 -3.11
C ILE A 226 20.41 -7.83 -2.34
N GLU A 227 21.50 -7.07 -2.52
CA GLU A 227 21.73 -5.82 -1.80
C GLU A 227 20.93 -4.65 -2.35
N ASP A 228 20.97 -4.43 -3.70
CA ASP A 228 20.25 -3.33 -4.33
C ASP A 228 18.73 -3.61 -4.34
N PRO A 229 17.91 -2.70 -3.76
CA PRO A 229 16.46 -2.86 -3.79
C PRO A 229 15.87 -2.96 -5.21
N LYS A 230 16.46 -2.31 -6.20
CA LYS A 230 15.99 -2.33 -7.60
C LYS A 230 16.13 -3.72 -8.23
N ASP A 231 17.11 -4.51 -7.80
CA ASP A 231 17.33 -5.87 -8.31
C ASP A 231 16.42 -6.92 -7.64
N ARG A 232 15.62 -6.53 -6.65
CA ARG A 232 14.72 -7.43 -5.91
C ARG A 232 13.37 -7.65 -6.56
N ASP A 233 13.09 -7.12 -7.74
CA ASP A 233 11.75 -7.13 -8.35
C ASP A 233 11.22 -8.55 -8.60
N PHE A 234 12.04 -9.43 -9.16
CA PHE A 234 11.64 -10.81 -9.39
C PHE A 234 11.32 -11.55 -8.08
N ALA A 235 12.19 -11.45 -7.07
CA ALA A 235 11.97 -12.09 -5.78
C ALA A 235 10.77 -11.49 -5.04
N SER A 236 10.53 -10.18 -5.18
CA SER A 236 9.36 -9.48 -4.67
C SER A 236 8.06 -10.02 -5.30
N ALA A 237 8.06 -10.26 -6.62
CA ALA A 237 6.91 -10.81 -7.33
C ALA A 237 6.62 -12.27 -6.92
N VAL A 238 7.67 -13.08 -6.71
CA VAL A 238 7.52 -14.44 -6.18
C VAL A 238 6.91 -14.41 -4.77
N ALA A 239 7.42 -13.55 -3.88
CA ALA A 239 6.87 -13.39 -2.54
C ALA A 239 5.40 -12.93 -2.57
N ALA A 240 5.06 -11.96 -3.42
CA ALA A 240 3.68 -11.53 -3.64
C ALA A 240 2.77 -12.66 -4.11
N ALA A 241 3.26 -13.50 -5.04
CA ALA A 241 2.49 -14.65 -5.54
C ALA A 241 2.22 -15.70 -4.45
N ILE A 242 3.20 -15.95 -3.59
CA ILE A 242 3.04 -16.85 -2.43
C ILE A 242 1.98 -16.28 -1.48
N THR A 243 2.08 -15.00 -1.10
CA THR A 243 1.13 -14.39 -0.16
C THR A 243 -0.29 -14.35 -0.72
N VAL A 244 -0.46 -14.14 -2.03
CA VAL A 244 -1.77 -14.23 -2.70
C VAL A 244 -2.30 -15.68 -2.67
N SER A 245 -1.44 -16.67 -2.88
CA SER A 245 -1.82 -18.10 -2.72
C SER A 245 -2.32 -18.42 -1.32
N ASP A 246 -1.83 -17.70 -0.32
CA ASP A 246 -2.14 -17.87 1.10
C ASP A 246 -3.25 -16.90 1.59
N GLY A 247 -3.89 -16.17 0.67
CA GLY A 247 -5.11 -15.41 0.95
C GLY A 247 -4.97 -13.87 0.96
N ALA A 248 -3.79 -13.32 0.64
CA ALA A 248 -3.66 -11.88 0.45
C ALA A 248 -4.61 -11.41 -0.68
N GLY A 249 -5.32 -10.34 -0.42
CA GLY A 249 -6.29 -9.77 -1.37
C GLY A 249 -5.70 -8.67 -2.24
N ILE A 250 -4.67 -8.00 -1.76
CA ILE A 250 -3.98 -6.88 -2.45
C ILE A 250 -2.48 -7.03 -2.25
N VAL A 251 -1.70 -6.79 -3.29
CA VAL A 251 -0.24 -6.68 -3.20
C VAL A 251 0.21 -5.30 -3.68
N ARG A 252 0.98 -4.59 -2.85
CA ARG A 252 1.51 -3.25 -3.14
C ARG A 252 2.95 -3.36 -3.64
N VAL A 253 3.20 -2.95 -4.90
CA VAL A 253 4.43 -3.30 -5.62
C VAL A 253 4.99 -2.15 -6.45
N HIS A 254 6.33 -2.15 -6.65
CA HIS A 254 7.01 -1.22 -7.56
C HIS A 254 6.97 -1.70 -9.01
N ASN A 255 7.08 -3.01 -9.25
CA ASN A 255 7.09 -3.59 -10.59
C ASN A 255 5.80 -4.38 -10.83
N VAL A 256 4.84 -3.72 -11.47
CA VAL A 256 3.51 -4.27 -11.74
C VAL A 256 3.60 -5.41 -12.75
N ALA A 257 4.32 -5.22 -13.86
CA ALA A 257 4.40 -6.20 -14.95
C ALA A 257 4.90 -7.57 -14.47
N VAL A 258 6.03 -7.60 -13.77
CA VAL A 258 6.62 -8.85 -13.24
C VAL A 258 5.69 -9.49 -12.20
N THR A 259 5.04 -8.68 -11.37
CA THR A 259 4.08 -9.19 -10.38
C THR A 259 2.86 -9.80 -11.05
N LYS A 260 2.27 -9.15 -12.06
CA LYS A 260 1.13 -9.73 -12.82
C LYS A 260 1.49 -11.05 -13.51
N GLN A 261 2.71 -11.18 -14.05
CA GLN A 261 3.19 -12.45 -14.59
C GLN A 261 3.22 -13.54 -13.51
N ALA A 262 3.78 -13.26 -12.33
CA ALA A 262 3.83 -14.21 -11.23
C ALA A 262 2.42 -14.62 -10.75
N LEU A 263 1.52 -13.64 -10.58
CA LEU A 263 0.14 -13.89 -10.17
C LEU A 263 -0.67 -14.68 -11.19
N SER A 264 -0.36 -14.58 -12.48
CA SER A 264 -1.02 -15.37 -13.53
C SER A 264 -0.81 -16.88 -13.35
N ILE A 265 0.30 -17.27 -12.75
CA ILE A 265 0.58 -18.69 -12.43
C ILE A 265 -0.26 -19.14 -11.24
N VAL A 266 -0.37 -18.31 -10.19
CA VAL A 266 -1.17 -18.63 -8.99
C VAL A 266 -2.65 -18.78 -9.33
N SER A 267 -3.20 -17.89 -10.17
CA SER A 267 -4.60 -17.92 -10.58
C SER A 267 -4.98 -19.18 -11.39
N LYS A 268 -3.99 -19.89 -11.94
CA LYS A 268 -4.15 -21.15 -12.69
C LYS A 268 -3.69 -22.37 -11.88
N LYS A 269 -3.49 -22.25 -10.57
CA LYS A 269 -3.16 -23.34 -9.66
C LYS A 269 -4.27 -24.41 -9.74
N GLY A 270 -4.01 -25.53 -10.33
CA GLY A 270 -4.99 -26.59 -10.62
C GLY A 270 -5.10 -26.93 -12.12
N VAL A 271 -4.48 -26.11 -12.98
CA VAL A 271 -4.31 -26.38 -14.41
C VAL A 271 -2.87 -26.88 -14.70
N LEU A 272 -1.92 -26.58 -13.80
CA LEU A 272 -0.54 -27.07 -13.80
C LEU A 272 -0.41 -28.32 -12.92
#